data_19e6b89d7305feed766c8c4f4eed00c5
#
_entry.id   19e6b89d7305feed766c8c4f4eed00c5
#
_cell.length_a   1.000
_cell.length_b   1.000
_cell.length_c   1.000
_cell.angle_alpha   90.00
_cell.angle_beta   90.00
_cell.angle_gamma   90.00
#
_symmetry.space_group_name_H-M   'P 1'
#
loop_
_entity.id
_entity.type
_entity.pdbx_description
1 polymer ?
#
loop_
_entity_poly.entity_id
_entity_poly.type
_entity_poly.pdbx_seq_one_letter_code
_entity_poly.pdbx_strand_id
1 'polypeptide(L)'
;MNEKLITFLATGFGSGLSPVAPGTLGTLVGVLICLLCLPMPWTFRLLFVLALLVLSIYVADKAEKIYQKKDDQRIVIDEIIGLQITMLPVAINILNLCAAFVLFRIFDILKPFPVKNLQGLPGGWGVVIDDVAAGIYAAAVLWLLVYFLKF
;
A
#
# COMPACT_ATOMS: atom_id res chain seq x y z
N MET A 1 7.29 19.85 5.61
CA MET A 1 7.64 18.65 6.42
C MET A 1 9.15 18.50 6.36
N ASN A 2 9.81 18.15 7.48
CA ASN A 2 11.28 17.97 7.55
C ASN A 2 11.68 16.72 6.73
N GLU A 3 12.86 16.73 6.07
CA GLU A 3 13.37 15.61 5.26
C GLU A 3 13.46 14.30 6.04
N LYS A 4 13.88 14.36 7.32
CA LYS A 4 13.91 13.17 8.19
C LYS A 4 12.53 12.53 8.38
N LEU A 5 11.48 13.35 8.52
CA LEU A 5 10.12 12.85 8.67
C LEU A 5 9.59 12.29 7.33
N ILE A 6 9.91 12.93 6.20
CA ILE A 6 9.57 12.42 4.87
C ILE A 6 10.20 11.06 4.66
N THR A 7 11.51 10.93 4.89
CA THR A 7 12.24 9.67 4.76
C THR A 7 11.68 8.58 5.69
N PHE A 8 11.39 8.92 6.93
CA PHE A 8 10.82 7.97 7.90
C PHE A 8 9.45 7.44 7.47
N LEU A 9 8.57 8.31 6.95
CA LEU A 9 7.26 7.90 6.45
C LEU A 9 7.37 7.15 5.12
N ALA A 10 8.18 7.66 4.17
CA ALA A 10 8.37 7.02 2.87
C ALA A 10 8.91 5.59 3.00
N THR A 11 9.82 5.38 3.95
CA THR A 11 10.40 4.06 4.22
C THR A 11 9.53 3.17 5.11
N GLY A 12 8.26 3.52 5.34
CA GLY A 12 7.38 2.73 6.21
C GLY A 12 8.03 2.48 7.57
N PHE A 13 8.39 3.56 8.28
CA PHE A 13 9.05 3.55 9.59
C PHE A 13 10.41 2.82 9.58
N GLY A 14 11.12 2.84 8.45
CA GLY A 14 12.43 2.21 8.27
C GLY A 14 12.41 0.81 7.64
N SER A 15 11.24 0.20 7.43
CA SER A 15 11.14 -1.13 6.81
C SER A 15 11.68 -1.16 5.38
N GLY A 16 11.52 -0.07 4.62
CA GLY A 16 12.05 0.11 3.27
C GLY A 16 13.58 0.22 3.20
N LEU A 17 14.27 0.38 4.33
CA LEU A 17 15.75 0.37 4.38
C LEU A 17 16.33 -1.05 4.40
N SER A 18 15.48 -2.07 4.42
CA SER A 18 15.92 -3.46 4.39
C SER A 18 16.64 -3.76 3.06
N PRO A 19 17.79 -4.47 3.11
CA PRO A 19 18.46 -4.94 1.91
C PRO A 19 17.75 -6.10 1.21
N VAL A 20 16.78 -6.72 1.90
CA VAL A 20 16.03 -7.88 1.40
C VAL A 20 14.54 -7.54 1.38
N ALA A 21 13.93 -7.60 0.18
CA ALA A 21 12.49 -7.47 -0.06
C ALA A 21 11.84 -6.28 0.70
N PRO A 22 12.31 -5.02 0.52
CA PRO A 22 11.79 -3.87 1.26
C PRO A 22 10.27 -3.69 1.08
N GLY A 23 9.73 -3.86 -0.12
CA GLY A 23 8.30 -3.79 -0.39
C GLY A 23 7.48 -4.83 0.38
N THR A 24 8.00 -6.06 0.54
CA THR A 24 7.35 -7.10 1.36
C THR A 24 7.27 -6.66 2.83
N LEU A 25 8.34 -6.05 3.34
CA LEU A 25 8.35 -5.50 4.71
C LEU A 25 7.43 -4.27 4.83
N GLY A 26 7.36 -3.42 3.80
CA GLY A 26 6.38 -2.33 3.72
C GLY A 26 4.94 -2.86 3.79
N THR A 27 4.64 -3.92 3.03
CA THR A 27 3.33 -4.58 3.09
C THR A 27 3.03 -5.16 4.48
N LEU A 28 4.03 -5.73 5.18
CA LEU A 28 3.87 -6.19 6.57
C LEU A 28 3.56 -5.03 7.54
N VAL A 29 4.20 -3.88 7.35
CA VAL A 29 3.82 -2.66 8.10
C VAL A 29 2.36 -2.30 7.82
N GLY A 30 1.92 -2.41 6.57
CA GLY A 30 0.50 -2.25 6.19
C GLY A 30 -0.42 -3.19 6.96
N VAL A 31 -0.03 -4.46 7.16
CA VAL A 31 -0.78 -5.43 8.01
C VAL A 31 -0.90 -4.94 9.45
N LEU A 32 0.20 -4.46 10.04
CA LEU A 32 0.17 -3.92 11.40
C LEU A 32 -0.75 -2.71 11.53
N ILE A 33 -0.76 -1.83 10.53
CA ILE A 33 -1.67 -0.68 10.49
C ILE A 33 -3.13 -1.15 10.37
N CYS A 34 -3.43 -2.18 9.55
CA CYS A 34 -4.77 -2.77 9.50
C CYS A 34 -5.22 -3.29 10.88
N LEU A 35 -4.34 -3.94 11.63
CA LEU A 35 -4.66 -4.41 12.98
C LEU A 35 -4.98 -3.25 13.93
N LEU A 36 -4.28 -2.12 13.83
CA LEU A 36 -4.60 -0.92 14.60
C LEU A 36 -5.95 -0.31 14.21
N CYS A 37 -6.39 -0.51 12.96
CA CYS A 37 -7.69 -0.07 12.47
C CYS A 37 -8.84 -1.02 12.84
N LEU A 38 -8.58 -2.16 13.50
CA LEU A 38 -9.58 -3.17 13.86
C LEU A 38 -10.78 -2.61 14.62
N PRO A 39 -10.62 -1.72 15.63
CA PRO A 39 -11.76 -1.14 16.34
C PRO A 39 -12.51 -0.05 15.58
N MET A 40 -12.01 0.36 14.38
CA MET A 40 -12.59 1.46 13.64
C MET A 40 -13.84 1.03 12.85
N PRO A 41 -14.96 1.78 12.93
CA PRO A 41 -16.08 1.63 12.00
C PRO A 41 -15.62 1.83 10.54
N TRP A 42 -16.31 1.18 9.60
CA TRP A 42 -15.95 1.22 8.17
C TRP A 42 -15.79 2.64 7.61
N THR A 43 -16.67 3.58 7.99
CA THR A 43 -16.59 4.98 7.58
C THR A 43 -15.28 5.66 7.99
N PHE A 44 -14.82 5.42 9.22
CA PHE A 44 -13.55 5.96 9.69
C PHE A 44 -12.34 5.31 9.00
N ARG A 45 -12.44 3.99 8.69
CA ARG A 45 -11.42 3.31 7.88
C ARG A 45 -11.32 3.91 6.49
N LEU A 46 -12.46 4.18 5.84
CA LEU A 46 -12.48 4.83 4.52
C LEU A 46 -11.82 6.22 4.57
N LEU A 47 -12.18 7.04 5.53
CA LEU A 47 -11.58 8.37 5.72
C LEU A 47 -10.07 8.28 5.97
N PHE A 48 -9.65 7.32 6.80
CA PHE A 48 -8.24 7.05 7.06
C PHE A 48 -7.49 6.66 5.79
N VAL A 49 -8.03 5.75 4.98
CA VAL A 49 -7.44 5.31 3.71
C VAL A 49 -7.32 6.48 2.73
N LEU A 50 -8.35 7.32 2.61
CA LEU A 50 -8.29 8.52 1.76
C LEU A 50 -7.23 9.51 2.23
N ALA A 51 -7.14 9.77 3.54
CA ALA A 51 -6.11 10.64 4.10
C ALA A 51 -4.70 10.06 3.90
N LEU A 52 -4.54 8.75 4.11
CA LEU A 52 -3.29 8.05 3.90
C LEU A 52 -2.87 8.08 2.43
N LEU A 53 -3.81 7.93 1.48
CA LEU A 53 -3.55 8.04 0.04
C LEU A 53 -2.94 9.41 -0.33
N VAL A 54 -3.58 10.49 0.13
CA VAL A 54 -3.08 11.85 -0.13
C VAL A 54 -1.69 12.05 0.49
N LEU A 55 -1.49 11.55 1.72
CA LEU A 55 -0.20 11.60 2.39
C LEU A 55 0.87 10.80 1.64
N SER A 56 0.53 9.59 1.17
CA SER A 56 1.45 8.71 0.43
C SER A 56 1.95 9.36 -0.85
N ILE A 57 1.05 9.96 -1.65
CA ILE A 57 1.43 10.68 -2.88
C ILE A 57 2.38 11.85 -2.55
N TYR A 58 2.05 12.65 -1.54
CA TYR A 58 2.90 13.77 -1.13
C TYR A 58 4.28 13.31 -0.64
N VAL A 59 4.31 12.29 0.20
CA VAL A 59 5.55 11.75 0.80
C VAL A 59 6.42 11.09 -0.27
N ALA A 60 5.85 10.28 -1.16
CA ALA A 60 6.56 9.65 -2.26
C ALA A 60 7.18 10.70 -3.21
N ASP A 61 6.43 11.75 -3.61
CA ASP A 61 6.97 12.85 -4.45
C ASP A 61 8.19 13.53 -3.80
N LYS A 62 8.14 13.77 -2.49
CA LYS A 62 9.27 14.37 -1.77
C LYS A 62 10.43 13.41 -1.60
N ALA A 63 10.14 12.13 -1.34
CA ALA A 63 11.17 11.10 -1.18
C ALA A 63 11.97 10.86 -2.47
N GLU A 64 11.32 10.81 -3.65
CA GLU A 64 12.01 10.75 -4.94
C GLU A 64 13.02 11.89 -5.11
N LYS A 65 12.65 13.12 -4.71
CA LYS A 65 13.53 14.29 -4.79
C LYS A 65 14.72 14.19 -3.82
N ILE A 66 14.49 13.67 -2.61
CA ILE A 66 15.56 13.44 -1.62
C ILE A 66 16.51 12.35 -2.10
N TYR A 67 15.99 11.26 -2.66
CA TYR A 67 16.80 10.14 -3.14
C TYR A 67 17.38 10.36 -4.54
N GLN A 68 16.95 11.42 -5.24
CA GLN A 68 17.35 11.72 -6.63
C GLN A 68 17.16 10.53 -7.58
N LYS A 69 16.14 9.72 -7.31
CA LYS A 69 15.84 8.51 -8.07
C LYS A 69 14.33 8.29 -8.13
N LYS A 70 13.81 8.11 -9.35
CA LYS A 70 12.43 7.76 -9.57
C LYS A 70 12.17 6.34 -9.06
N ASP A 71 11.07 6.17 -8.35
CA ASP A 71 10.61 4.88 -7.84
C ASP A 71 11.72 4.12 -7.11
N ASP A 72 12.32 4.79 -6.11
CA ASP A 72 13.40 4.18 -5.32
C ASP A 72 12.81 3.11 -4.40
N GLN A 73 13.35 1.89 -4.47
CA GLN A 73 12.90 0.71 -3.72
C GLN A 73 12.81 0.88 -2.19
N ARG A 74 13.37 1.98 -1.64
CA ARG A 74 13.25 2.33 -0.22
C ARG A 74 11.93 3.00 0.11
N ILE A 75 11.23 3.49 -0.91
CA ILE A 75 9.89 4.03 -0.77
C ILE A 75 8.96 2.81 -0.72
N VAL A 76 8.26 2.62 0.38
CA VAL A 76 7.34 1.50 0.63
C VAL A 76 6.00 1.96 1.22
N ILE A 77 5.77 3.27 1.23
CA ILE A 77 4.49 3.85 1.67
C ILE A 77 3.35 3.53 0.68
N ASP A 78 3.67 3.27 -0.57
CA ASP A 78 2.80 2.81 -1.64
C ASP A 78 2.28 1.40 -1.38
N GLU A 79 3.12 0.47 -0.95
CA GLU A 79 2.69 -0.87 -0.53
C GLU A 79 1.81 -0.81 0.73
N ILE A 80 2.11 0.12 1.64
CA ILE A 80 1.28 0.31 2.84
C ILE A 80 -0.14 0.72 2.44
N ILE A 81 -0.30 1.74 1.59
CA ILE A 81 -1.64 2.18 1.14
C ILE A 81 -2.32 1.15 0.25
N GLY A 82 -1.59 0.45 -0.63
CA GLY A 82 -2.11 -0.62 -1.48
C GLY A 82 -2.77 -1.74 -0.66
N LEU A 83 -2.14 -2.16 0.44
CA LEU A 83 -2.72 -3.14 1.36
C LEU A 83 -3.95 -2.60 2.10
N GLN A 84 -3.96 -1.32 2.53
CA GLN A 84 -5.14 -0.73 3.16
C GLN A 84 -6.34 -0.74 2.21
N ILE A 85 -6.13 -0.44 0.92
CA ILE A 85 -7.18 -0.50 -0.11
C ILE A 85 -7.65 -1.93 -0.30
N THR A 86 -6.74 -2.90 -0.35
CA THR A 86 -7.07 -4.33 -0.48
C THR A 86 -8.01 -4.81 0.64
N MET A 87 -7.78 -4.35 1.87
CA MET A 87 -8.56 -4.73 3.04
C MET A 87 -9.87 -3.96 3.23
N LEU A 88 -10.10 -2.89 2.45
CA LEU A 88 -11.24 -1.99 2.67
C LEU A 88 -12.62 -2.68 2.57
N PRO A 89 -12.87 -3.59 1.60
CA PRO A 89 -14.19 -4.20 1.42
C PRO A 89 -14.50 -5.36 2.37
N VAL A 90 -13.54 -5.81 3.18
CA VAL A 90 -13.70 -7.01 4.02
C VAL A 90 -13.44 -6.73 5.50
N ALA A 91 -13.90 -7.63 6.36
CA ALA A 91 -13.61 -7.57 7.79
C ALA A 91 -12.12 -7.83 8.06
N ILE A 92 -11.57 -7.16 9.08
CA ILE A 92 -10.20 -7.40 9.51
C ILE A 92 -10.18 -8.64 10.41
N ASN A 93 -9.65 -9.73 9.89
CA ASN A 93 -9.34 -10.96 10.62
C ASN A 93 -8.04 -11.56 10.04
N ILE A 94 -7.49 -12.55 10.72
CA ILE A 94 -6.18 -13.12 10.34
C ILE A 94 -6.21 -13.76 8.95
N LEU A 95 -7.29 -14.45 8.59
CA LEU A 95 -7.42 -15.13 7.30
C LEU A 95 -7.48 -14.12 6.16
N ASN A 96 -8.33 -13.09 6.31
CA ASN A 96 -8.43 -12.01 5.33
C ASN A 96 -7.12 -11.22 5.20
N LEU A 97 -6.39 -10.98 6.31
CA LEU A 97 -5.10 -10.31 6.28
C LEU A 97 -4.04 -11.13 5.54
N CYS A 98 -3.97 -12.44 5.78
CA CYS A 98 -3.07 -13.33 5.06
C CYS A 98 -3.42 -13.37 3.56
N ALA A 99 -4.69 -13.51 3.21
CA ALA A 99 -5.14 -13.51 1.83
C ALA A 99 -4.89 -12.16 1.14
N ALA A 100 -5.19 -11.05 1.81
CA ALA A 100 -4.92 -9.70 1.32
C ALA A 100 -3.44 -9.48 1.04
N PHE A 101 -2.57 -9.87 1.98
CA PHE A 101 -1.12 -9.77 1.82
C PHE A 101 -0.65 -10.51 0.56
N VAL A 102 -1.06 -11.77 0.39
CA VAL A 102 -0.66 -12.58 -0.77
C VAL A 102 -1.21 -12.01 -2.07
N LEU A 103 -2.50 -11.69 -2.12
CA LEU A 103 -3.15 -11.14 -3.31
C LEU A 103 -2.55 -9.80 -3.72
N PHE A 104 -2.39 -8.88 -2.76
CA PHE A 104 -1.78 -7.59 -3.05
C PHE A 104 -0.38 -7.76 -3.63
N ARG A 105 0.49 -8.57 -3.01
CA ARG A 105 1.85 -8.82 -3.52
C ARG A 105 1.86 -9.47 -4.91
N ILE A 106 0.91 -10.35 -5.20
CA ILE A 106 0.78 -10.94 -6.55
C ILE A 106 0.48 -9.84 -7.58
N PHE A 107 -0.54 -9.01 -7.34
CA PHE A 107 -0.93 -7.96 -8.30
C PHE A 107 0.10 -6.85 -8.42
N ASP A 108 0.76 -6.47 -7.34
CA ASP A 108 1.85 -5.50 -7.32
C ASP A 108 3.08 -5.98 -8.11
N ILE A 109 3.46 -7.25 -7.98
CA ILE A 109 4.61 -7.81 -8.71
C ILE A 109 4.26 -8.05 -10.19
N LEU A 110 3.08 -8.61 -10.48
CA LEU A 110 2.67 -8.95 -11.85
C LEU A 110 2.26 -7.72 -12.66
N LYS A 111 1.77 -6.67 -12.00
CA LYS A 111 1.31 -5.40 -12.58
C LYS A 111 0.49 -5.60 -13.87
N PRO A 112 -0.67 -6.30 -13.79
CA PRO A 112 -1.49 -6.54 -14.96
C PRO A 112 -1.93 -5.23 -15.61
N PHE A 113 -2.23 -5.27 -16.92
CA PHE A 113 -2.77 -4.08 -17.61
C PHE A 113 -4.05 -3.58 -16.91
N PRO A 114 -4.21 -2.25 -16.67
CA PRO A 114 -3.31 -1.14 -17.04
C PRO A 114 -2.30 -0.73 -15.94
N VAL A 115 -2.15 -1.47 -14.84
CA VAL A 115 -1.34 -1.12 -13.66
C VAL A 115 0.07 -0.69 -14.06
N LYS A 116 0.73 -1.46 -14.91
CA LYS A 116 2.10 -1.15 -15.37
C LYS A 116 2.22 0.22 -16.05
N ASN A 117 1.18 0.68 -16.73
CA ASN A 117 1.22 1.97 -17.44
C ASN A 117 1.15 3.16 -16.48
N LEU A 118 0.59 2.96 -15.27
CA LEU A 118 0.41 3.99 -14.26
C LEU A 118 1.74 4.42 -13.64
N GLN A 119 2.76 3.57 -13.63
CA GLN A 119 4.13 3.93 -13.22
C GLN A 119 4.74 5.07 -14.07
N GLY A 120 4.20 5.29 -15.27
CA GLY A 120 4.64 6.39 -16.14
C GLY A 120 4.24 7.78 -15.65
N LEU A 121 3.33 7.89 -14.69
CA LEU A 121 2.89 9.17 -14.12
C LEU A 121 4.05 9.91 -13.44
N PRO A 122 4.02 11.26 -13.40
CA PRO A 122 5.08 12.05 -12.77
C PRO A 122 5.01 12.03 -11.25
N GLY A 123 6.20 12.05 -10.61
CA GLY A 123 6.38 12.18 -9.16
C GLY A 123 5.62 11.12 -8.36
N GLY A 124 5.23 11.45 -7.15
CA GLY A 124 4.56 10.52 -6.22
C GLY A 124 3.28 9.84 -6.75
N TRP A 125 2.65 10.38 -7.80
CA TRP A 125 1.54 9.72 -8.48
C TRP A 125 1.99 8.42 -9.17
N GLY A 126 3.12 8.42 -9.86
CA GLY A 126 3.64 7.24 -10.54
C GLY A 126 4.07 6.14 -9.59
N VAL A 127 4.54 6.53 -8.39
CA VAL A 127 4.95 5.58 -7.34
C VAL A 127 3.75 4.95 -6.64
N VAL A 128 2.67 5.72 -6.39
CA VAL A 128 1.57 5.27 -5.52
C VAL A 128 0.39 4.68 -6.29
N ILE A 129 0.07 5.22 -7.48
CA ILE A 129 -1.17 4.85 -8.19
C ILE A 129 -1.13 3.44 -8.77
N ASP A 130 0.02 2.92 -9.13
CA ASP A 130 0.13 1.52 -9.56
C ASP A 130 -0.17 0.55 -8.41
N ASP A 131 0.30 0.82 -7.19
CA ASP A 131 -0.01 0.04 -6.00
C ASP A 131 -1.47 0.20 -5.56
N VAL A 132 -2.05 1.40 -5.73
CA VAL A 132 -3.50 1.62 -5.57
C VAL A 132 -4.30 0.74 -6.53
N ALA A 133 -3.90 0.69 -7.80
CA ALA A 133 -4.58 -0.14 -8.80
C ALA A 133 -4.39 -1.64 -8.51
N ALA A 134 -3.18 -2.07 -8.12
CA ALA A 134 -2.91 -3.42 -7.65
C ALA A 134 -3.78 -3.78 -6.44
N GLY A 135 -3.90 -2.86 -5.48
CA GLY A 135 -4.76 -2.98 -4.30
C GLY A 135 -6.25 -3.12 -4.65
N ILE A 136 -6.74 -2.39 -5.65
CA ILE A 136 -8.13 -2.51 -6.13
C ILE A 136 -8.38 -3.89 -6.74
N TYR A 137 -7.46 -4.41 -7.57
CA TYR A 137 -7.59 -5.77 -8.11
C TYR A 137 -7.56 -6.82 -7.00
N ALA A 138 -6.64 -6.69 -6.06
CA ALA A 138 -6.56 -7.59 -4.91
C ALA A 138 -7.82 -7.52 -4.05
N ALA A 139 -8.38 -6.33 -3.83
CA ALA A 139 -9.63 -6.12 -3.10
C ALA A 139 -10.82 -6.79 -3.78
N ALA A 140 -10.94 -6.68 -5.11
CA ALA A 140 -12.00 -7.33 -5.86
C ALA A 140 -11.94 -8.86 -5.73
N VAL A 141 -10.74 -9.44 -5.89
CA VAL A 141 -10.54 -10.89 -5.75
C VAL A 141 -10.79 -11.32 -4.30
N LEU A 142 -10.26 -10.60 -3.33
CA LEU A 142 -10.46 -10.90 -1.90
C LEU A 142 -11.95 -10.86 -1.52
N TRP A 143 -12.67 -9.85 -1.97
CA TRP A 143 -14.11 -9.73 -1.73
C TRP A 143 -14.88 -10.91 -2.31
N LEU A 144 -14.55 -11.34 -3.55
CA LEU A 144 -15.16 -12.52 -4.16
C LEU A 144 -14.86 -13.79 -3.37
N LEU A 145 -13.62 -13.99 -2.93
CA LEU A 145 -13.23 -15.14 -2.12
C LEU A 145 -14.02 -15.18 -0.80
N VAL A 146 -14.10 -14.07 -0.09
CA VAL A 146 -14.87 -13.98 1.16
C VAL A 146 -16.36 -14.23 0.92
N TYR A 147 -16.93 -13.69 -0.17
CA TYR A 147 -18.34 -13.87 -0.53
C TYR A 147 -18.69 -15.33 -0.83
N PHE A 148 -17.87 -16.02 -1.65
CA PHE A 148 -18.15 -17.39 -2.09
C PHE A 148 -17.72 -18.46 -1.08
N LEU A 149 -16.58 -18.27 -0.42
CA LEU A 149 -16.01 -19.24 0.52
C LEU A 149 -16.49 -19.01 1.96
N LYS A 150 -17.12 -17.88 2.26
CA LYS A 150 -17.70 -17.51 3.58
C LYS A 150 -16.70 -17.58 4.74
N PHE A 151 -15.46 -17.13 4.51
CA PHE A 151 -14.46 -17.02 5.58
C PHE A 151 -14.14 -15.57 5.98
#